data_1b0edf70dcf76f6d1dd0d3f4a7967964
#
_entry.id   1b0edf70dcf76f6d1dd0d3f4a7967964
#
_cell.length_a   1.000
_cell.length_b   1.000
_cell.length_c   1.000
_cell.angle_alpha   90.00
_cell.angle_beta   90.00
_cell.angle_gamma   90.00
#
_symmetry.space_group_name_H-M   'P 1'
#
loop_
_entity.id
_entity.type
_entity.pdbx_description
1 polymer ?
#
loop_
_entity_poly.entity_id
_entity_poly.type
_entity_poly.pdbx_seq_one_letter_code
_entity_poly.pdbx_strand_id
1 'polypeptide(L)'
;MFQILVAEDDKNTRRLMEAVLKEHGYHPILACDGLEALKLLDTHHVDLVILDIMMPGMDGYELTRQLRATDYTLPILMVTAKQLPEDKRKGFIVGTDDYMTKPVDEEEMILRI
;
A
#
# COMPACT_ATOMS: atom_id res chain seq x y z
N MET A 1 3.97 -14.63 11.49
CA MET A 1 4.49 -13.25 11.37
C MET A 1 3.55 -12.43 10.48
N PHE A 2 3.22 -11.23 10.89
CA PHE A 2 2.31 -10.36 10.14
C PHE A 2 3.04 -9.79 8.92
N GLN A 3 2.58 -10.15 7.72
CA GLN A 3 3.24 -9.80 6.46
C GLN A 3 2.52 -8.65 5.78
N ILE A 4 3.27 -7.61 5.43
CA ILE A 4 2.75 -6.38 4.81
C ILE A 4 3.41 -6.19 3.45
N LEU A 5 2.60 -6.19 2.39
CA LEU A 5 3.06 -5.88 1.05
C LEU A 5 3.12 -4.36 0.89
N VAL A 6 4.26 -3.84 0.45
CA VAL A 6 4.45 -2.42 0.19
C VAL A 6 4.67 -2.22 -1.30
N ALA A 7 3.72 -1.57 -1.97
CA ALA A 7 3.82 -1.23 -3.40
C ALA A 7 4.13 0.26 -3.51
N GLU A 8 5.38 0.60 -3.79
CA GLU A 8 5.88 1.97 -3.84
C GLU A 8 7.02 2.05 -4.84
N ASP A 9 6.90 2.94 -5.84
CA ASP A 9 7.93 3.07 -6.87
C ASP A 9 9.12 3.92 -6.43
N ASP A 10 8.93 4.86 -5.50
CA ASP A 10 10.05 5.66 -4.99
C ASP A 10 10.91 4.83 -4.05
N LYS A 11 12.17 4.66 -4.43
CA LYS A 11 13.11 3.81 -3.71
C LYS A 11 13.34 4.28 -2.26
N ASN A 12 13.48 5.58 -2.06
CA ASN A 12 13.74 6.12 -0.72
C ASN A 12 12.54 5.95 0.20
N THR A 13 11.33 6.22 -0.31
CA THR A 13 10.09 6.02 0.44
C THR A 13 9.89 4.55 0.77
N ARG A 14 10.15 3.66 -0.19
CA ARG A 14 10.04 2.21 0.00
C ARG A 14 10.99 1.71 1.09
N ARG A 15 12.24 2.20 1.09
CA ARG A 15 13.21 1.85 2.12
C ARG A 15 12.83 2.35 3.50
N LEU A 16 12.28 3.56 3.57
CA LEU A 16 11.79 4.11 4.82
C LEU A 16 10.67 3.24 5.40
N MET A 17 9.70 2.90 4.57
CA MET A 17 8.59 2.04 4.99
C MET A 17 9.09 0.68 5.46
N GLU A 18 10.02 0.08 4.73
CA GLU A 18 10.62 -1.20 5.11
C GLU A 18 11.26 -1.13 6.49
N ALA A 19 12.08 -0.10 6.73
CA ALA A 19 12.78 0.05 8.00
C ALA A 19 11.80 0.23 9.17
N VAL A 20 10.79 1.06 8.99
CA VAL A 20 9.79 1.33 10.03
C VAL A 20 8.99 0.07 10.36
N LEU A 21 8.55 -0.67 9.34
CA LEU A 21 7.78 -1.89 9.55
C LEU A 21 8.60 -2.96 10.27
N LYS A 22 9.86 -3.14 9.88
CA LYS A 22 10.76 -4.10 10.55
C LYS A 22 10.99 -3.72 12.01
N GLU A 23 11.18 -2.44 12.28
CA GLU A 23 11.38 -1.93 13.64
C GLU A 23 10.21 -2.27 14.56
N HIS A 24 8.99 -2.33 14.00
CA HIS A 24 7.78 -2.64 14.77
C HIS A 24 7.38 -4.12 14.71
N GLY A 25 8.27 -5.00 14.23
CA GLY A 25 8.04 -6.44 14.25
C GLY A 25 7.22 -6.98 13.08
N TYR A 26 6.96 -6.18 12.07
CA TYR A 26 6.27 -6.64 10.85
C TYR A 26 7.26 -7.17 9.83
N HIS A 27 6.76 -8.00 8.90
CA HIS A 27 7.56 -8.53 7.80
C HIS A 27 7.16 -7.85 6.49
N PRO A 28 7.94 -6.88 5.98
CA PRO A 28 7.61 -6.20 4.73
C PRO A 28 8.00 -7.04 3.52
N ILE A 29 7.10 -7.06 2.52
CA ILE A 29 7.34 -7.63 1.20
C ILE A 29 7.27 -6.46 0.23
N LEU A 30 8.35 -6.20 -0.51
CA LEU A 30 8.48 -4.97 -1.29
C LEU A 30 8.18 -5.19 -2.76
N ALA A 31 7.37 -4.32 -3.33
CA ALA A 31 7.09 -4.24 -4.76
C ALA A 31 7.36 -2.83 -5.26
N CYS A 32 7.97 -2.69 -6.43
CA CYS A 32 8.28 -1.38 -7.00
C CYS A 32 7.18 -0.85 -7.93
N ASP A 33 6.20 -1.67 -8.26
CA ASP A 33 5.03 -1.28 -9.06
C ASP A 33 3.86 -2.23 -8.84
N GLY A 34 2.73 -1.93 -9.48
CA GLY A 34 1.51 -2.72 -9.30
C GLY A 34 1.59 -4.12 -9.87
N LEU A 35 2.30 -4.32 -10.98
CA LEU A 35 2.45 -5.65 -11.57
C LEU A 35 3.27 -6.57 -10.68
N GLU A 36 4.37 -6.06 -10.13
CA GLU A 36 5.18 -6.82 -9.17
C GLU A 36 4.36 -7.15 -7.93
N ALA A 37 3.56 -6.20 -7.44
CA ALA A 37 2.69 -6.43 -6.29
C ALA A 37 1.73 -7.60 -6.53
N LEU A 38 1.09 -7.65 -7.70
CA LEU A 38 0.20 -8.75 -8.05
C LEU A 38 0.92 -10.09 -8.11
N LYS A 39 2.13 -10.13 -8.67
CA LYS A 39 2.94 -11.34 -8.71
C LYS A 39 3.29 -11.84 -7.30
N LEU A 40 3.67 -10.93 -6.42
CA LEU A 40 4.04 -11.28 -5.05
C LEU A 40 2.82 -11.79 -4.25
N LEU A 41 1.64 -11.27 -4.51
CA LEU A 41 0.40 -11.74 -3.89
C LEU A 41 0.07 -13.17 -4.28
N ASP A 42 0.46 -13.62 -5.47
CA ASP A 42 0.24 -15.00 -5.92
C ASP A 42 1.15 -16.01 -5.20
N THR A 43 2.29 -15.57 -4.69
CA THR A 43 3.32 -16.45 -4.13
C THR A 43 3.56 -16.27 -2.64
N HIS A 44 3.00 -15.22 -2.03
CA HIS A 44 3.19 -14.90 -0.62
C HIS A 44 1.86 -14.72 0.08
N HIS A 45 1.81 -15.12 1.35
CA HIS A 45 0.70 -14.74 2.22
C HIS A 45 0.87 -13.28 2.63
N VAL A 46 -0.17 -12.48 2.44
CA VAL A 46 -0.15 -11.05 2.77
C VAL A 46 -1.33 -10.74 3.69
N ASP A 47 -1.04 -10.09 4.81
CA ASP A 47 -2.04 -9.72 5.81
C ASP A 47 -2.56 -8.30 5.63
N LEU A 48 -1.78 -7.43 4.98
CA LEU A 48 -2.14 -6.03 4.74
C LEU A 48 -1.33 -5.48 3.57
N VAL A 49 -1.92 -4.59 2.79
CA VAL A 49 -1.24 -3.92 1.67
C VAL A 49 -1.13 -2.42 1.96
N ILE A 50 0.07 -1.87 1.80
CA ILE A 50 0.31 -0.43 1.74
C ILE A 50 0.70 -0.11 0.30
N LEU A 51 -0.01 0.82 -0.35
CA LEU A 51 0.27 1.14 -1.75
C LEU A 51 0.18 2.64 -2.03
N ASP A 52 0.96 3.09 -3.01
CA ASP A 52 0.87 4.44 -3.54
C ASP A 52 -0.04 4.46 -4.78
N ILE A 53 -0.67 5.59 -5.02
CA ILE A 53 -1.49 5.80 -6.22
C ILE A 53 -0.60 6.01 -7.43
N MET A 54 0.44 6.83 -7.30
CA MET A 54 1.29 7.24 -8.43
C MET A 54 2.41 6.25 -8.66
N MET A 55 2.11 5.21 -9.46
CA MET A 55 3.10 4.22 -9.89
C MET A 55 3.05 4.07 -11.41
N PRO A 56 4.21 3.78 -12.06
CA PRO A 56 4.23 3.58 -13.50
C PRO A 56 3.45 2.31 -13.89
N GLY A 57 2.81 2.37 -15.06
CA GLY A 57 1.99 1.26 -15.55
C GLY A 57 0.66 1.21 -14.84
N MET A 58 0.50 0.30 -13.91
CA MET A 58 -0.73 0.18 -13.11
C MET A 58 -0.66 1.10 -11.91
N ASP A 59 -1.59 2.08 -11.80
CA ASP A 59 -1.64 2.97 -10.64
C ASP A 59 -2.30 2.28 -9.43
N GLY A 60 -2.26 2.97 -8.28
CA GLY A 60 -2.79 2.42 -7.04
C GLY A 60 -4.30 2.22 -7.03
N TYR A 61 -5.06 3.01 -7.78
CA TYR A 61 -6.50 2.81 -7.90
C TYR A 61 -6.81 1.51 -8.64
N GLU A 62 -6.12 1.25 -9.75
CA GLU A 62 -6.32 0.03 -10.52
C GLU A 62 -5.86 -1.20 -9.73
N LEU A 63 -4.73 -1.09 -9.04
CA LEU A 63 -4.26 -2.18 -8.17
C LEU A 63 -5.30 -2.50 -7.10
N THR A 64 -5.87 -1.49 -6.46
CA THR A 64 -6.92 -1.68 -5.45
C THR A 64 -8.14 -2.37 -6.04
N ARG A 65 -8.59 -1.97 -7.24
CA ARG A 65 -9.72 -2.63 -7.91
C ARG A 65 -9.45 -4.11 -8.13
N GLN A 66 -8.25 -4.45 -8.60
CA GLN A 66 -7.89 -5.84 -8.87
C GLN A 66 -7.80 -6.65 -7.57
N LEU A 67 -7.26 -6.07 -6.51
CA LEU A 67 -7.22 -6.71 -5.20
C LEU A 67 -8.62 -6.99 -4.67
N ARG A 68 -9.53 -6.03 -4.79
CA ARG A 68 -10.91 -6.20 -4.35
C ARG A 68 -11.69 -7.20 -5.18
N ALA A 69 -11.34 -7.39 -6.44
CA ALA A 69 -11.97 -8.42 -7.28
C ALA A 69 -11.65 -9.83 -6.79
N THR A 70 -10.52 -10.01 -6.09
CA THR A 70 -10.08 -11.33 -5.60
C THR A 70 -10.21 -11.50 -4.09
N ASP A 71 -10.14 -10.40 -3.32
CA ASP A 71 -10.19 -10.46 -1.85
C ASP A 71 -10.78 -9.17 -1.27
N TYR A 72 -12.05 -9.23 -0.86
CA TYR A 72 -12.73 -8.09 -0.23
C TYR A 72 -12.24 -7.76 1.16
N THR A 73 -11.61 -8.70 1.83
CA THR A 73 -11.27 -8.56 3.25
C THR A 73 -9.83 -8.15 3.50
N LEU A 74 -8.99 -8.15 2.45
CA LEU A 74 -7.60 -7.75 2.59
C LEU A 74 -7.49 -6.27 2.94
N PRO A 75 -6.94 -5.88 4.09
CA PRO A 75 -6.81 -4.48 4.45
C PRO A 75 -5.86 -3.75 3.51
N ILE A 76 -6.27 -2.58 3.04
CA ILE A 76 -5.49 -1.74 2.12
C ILE A 76 -5.37 -0.33 2.69
N LEU A 77 -4.13 0.14 2.84
CA LEU A 77 -3.80 1.51 3.19
C LEU A 77 -3.16 2.20 1.99
N MET A 78 -3.78 3.25 1.46
CA MET A 78 -3.16 4.10 0.45
C MET A 78 -2.28 5.14 1.11
N VAL A 79 -1.03 5.27 0.65
CA VAL A 79 -0.09 6.29 1.12
C VAL A 79 0.42 7.05 -0.09
N THR A 80 0.03 8.31 -0.27
CA THR A 80 0.26 9.03 -1.51
C THR A 80 0.41 10.54 -1.30
N ALA A 81 1.02 11.21 -2.30
CA ALA A 81 1.10 12.68 -2.32
C ALA A 81 -0.22 13.34 -2.72
N LYS A 82 -1.19 12.58 -3.23
CA LYS A 82 -2.50 13.13 -3.62
C LYS A 82 -3.33 13.47 -2.38
N GLN A 83 -3.62 14.78 -2.22
CA GLN A 83 -4.22 15.31 -0.98
C GLN A 83 -5.62 15.89 -1.15
N LEU A 84 -6.12 16.02 -2.38
CA LEU A 84 -7.42 16.63 -2.62
C LEU A 84 -8.56 15.73 -2.13
N PRO A 85 -9.69 16.31 -1.66
CA PRO A 85 -10.83 15.49 -1.22
C PRO A 85 -11.33 14.50 -2.27
N GLU A 86 -11.33 14.89 -3.56
CA GLU A 86 -11.73 14.00 -4.64
C GLU A 86 -10.78 12.81 -4.81
N ASP A 87 -9.48 12.98 -4.53
CA ASP A 87 -8.52 11.87 -4.59
C ASP A 87 -8.82 10.85 -3.50
N LYS A 88 -9.08 11.31 -2.28
CA LYS A 88 -9.46 10.45 -1.15
C LYS A 88 -10.77 9.72 -1.44
N ARG A 89 -11.76 10.46 -1.95
CA ARG A 89 -13.07 9.88 -2.30
C ARG A 89 -12.90 8.76 -3.32
N LYS A 90 -12.09 8.99 -4.36
CA LYS A 90 -11.81 7.97 -5.38
C LYS A 90 -11.15 6.74 -4.76
N GLY A 91 -10.19 6.93 -3.85
CA GLY A 91 -9.55 5.83 -3.13
C GLY A 91 -10.56 4.97 -2.38
N PHE A 92 -11.44 5.59 -1.61
CA PHE A 92 -12.47 4.84 -0.87
C PHE A 92 -13.50 4.20 -1.78
N ILE A 93 -13.86 4.84 -2.89
CA ILE A 93 -14.79 4.26 -3.87
C ILE A 93 -14.23 2.99 -4.50
N VAL A 94 -12.92 2.96 -4.84
CA VAL A 94 -12.30 1.76 -5.42
C VAL A 94 -12.02 0.68 -4.38
N GLY A 95 -12.10 1.00 -3.09
CA GLY A 95 -12.11 0.01 -2.03
C GLY A 95 -10.98 0.05 -1.02
N THR A 96 -10.22 1.16 -0.91
CA THR A 96 -9.23 1.27 0.17
C THR A 96 -9.91 1.35 1.53
N ASP A 97 -9.26 0.80 2.56
CA ASP A 97 -9.78 0.86 3.93
C ASP A 97 -9.33 2.13 4.63
N ASP A 98 -8.19 2.68 4.25
CA ASP A 98 -7.66 3.89 4.85
C ASP A 98 -6.80 4.66 3.85
N TYR A 99 -6.48 5.91 4.16
CA TYR A 99 -5.80 6.82 3.25
C TYR A 99 -4.88 7.75 4.05
N MET A 100 -3.61 7.79 3.66
CA MET A 100 -2.61 8.60 4.33
C MET A 100 -1.85 9.43 3.30
N THR A 101 -1.59 10.71 3.59
CA THR A 101 -0.86 11.58 2.66
C THR A 101 0.62 11.62 2.98
N LYS A 102 1.45 11.75 1.92
CA LYS A 102 2.89 11.96 2.08
C LYS A 102 3.18 13.40 2.50
N PRO A 103 4.29 13.68 3.19
CA PRO A 103 5.36 12.74 3.54
C PRO A 103 4.90 11.73 4.61
N VAL A 104 5.53 10.56 4.59
CA VAL A 104 5.18 9.48 5.52
C VAL A 104 5.57 9.87 6.94
N ASP A 105 4.56 9.92 7.82
CA ASP A 105 4.77 10.03 9.26
C ASP A 105 4.83 8.61 9.80
N GLU A 106 5.97 8.24 10.37
CA GLU A 106 6.21 6.88 10.85
C GLU A 106 5.19 6.45 11.91
N GLU A 107 4.94 7.31 12.88
CA GLU A 107 3.99 7.02 13.95
C GLU A 107 2.57 6.87 13.41
N GLU A 108 2.14 7.78 12.53
CA GLU A 108 0.82 7.70 11.92
C GLU A 108 0.64 6.42 11.12
N MET A 109 1.65 6.03 10.33
CA MET A 109 1.59 4.80 9.53
C MET A 109 1.38 3.58 10.44
N ILE A 110 2.12 3.49 11.52
CA ILE A 110 1.99 2.36 12.46
C ILE A 110 0.63 2.35 13.15
N LEU A 111 0.12 3.53 13.51
CA LEU A 111 -1.19 3.64 14.15
C LEU A 111 -2.33 3.23 13.21
N ARG A 112 -2.17 3.42 11.89
CA ARG A 112 -3.19 3.04 10.91
C ARG A 112 -3.15 1.55 10.54
N ILE A 113 -2.07 0.87 10.83
CA ILE A 113 -1.97 -0.56 10.64
C ILE A 113 -2.75 -1.29 11.76
#